data_64df1d0e32af7b78d468638d0b1dad80
#
_entry.id   64df1d0e32af7b78d468638d0b1dad80
#
_cell.length_a   1.000
_cell.length_b   1.000
_cell.length_c   1.000
_cell.angle_alpha   90.00
_cell.angle_beta   90.00
_cell.angle_gamma   90.00
#
_symmetry.space_group_name_H-M   'P 1'
#
loop_
_entity.id
_entity.type
_entity.pdbx_description
1 polymer ?
#
loop_
_entity_poly.entity_id
_entity_poly.type
_entity_poly.pdbx_seq_one_letter_code
_entity_poly.pdbx_strand_id
1 'polypeptide(L)'
;SAAEPQLRKRVVTLETRVGRQVYGATVQLLGVDDQNPGVRPLIQATIDMARGLGLANLLGDDRQRRAPIIAQWSELLDGALRRAADHGRNPPDA
;
A
#
# COMPACT_ATOMS: atom_id res chain seq x y z
N SER A 1 33.42 2.78 -5.08
CA SER A 1 33.77 3.72 -6.12
C SER A 1 32.92 4.98 -6.02
N ALA A 2 33.37 6.06 -6.64
CA ALA A 2 32.66 7.34 -6.60
C ALA A 2 31.29 7.30 -7.30
N ALA A 3 31.07 6.36 -8.21
CA ALA A 3 29.82 6.23 -8.94
C ALA A 3 28.73 5.57 -8.10
N GLU A 4 29.10 4.75 -7.12
CA GLU A 4 28.13 3.98 -6.33
C GLU A 4 27.21 4.85 -5.47
N PRO A 5 27.70 5.88 -4.74
CA PRO A 5 26.82 6.77 -3.99
C PRO A 5 25.86 7.56 -4.86
N GLN A 6 26.29 7.97 -6.05
CA GLN A 6 25.42 8.67 -6.99
C GLN A 6 24.33 7.77 -7.53
N LEU A 7 24.66 6.53 -7.84
CA LEU A 7 23.68 5.54 -8.30
C LEU A 7 22.64 5.27 -7.22
N ARG A 8 23.08 5.11 -5.98
CA ARG A 8 22.18 4.91 -4.84
C ARG A 8 21.21 6.07 -4.68
N LYS A 9 21.68 7.30 -4.79
CA LYS A 9 20.82 8.49 -4.73
C LYS A 9 19.76 8.48 -5.82
N ARG A 10 20.14 8.12 -7.04
CA ARG A 10 19.21 8.06 -8.18
C ARG A 10 18.16 6.99 -7.97
N VAL A 11 18.55 5.84 -7.46
CA VAL A 11 17.61 4.74 -7.17
C VAL A 11 16.62 5.15 -6.09
N VAL A 12 17.10 5.77 -5.01
CA VAL A 12 16.23 6.25 -3.92
C VAL A 12 15.24 7.29 -4.44
N THR A 13 15.70 8.23 -5.26
CA THR A 13 14.84 9.26 -5.84
C THR A 13 13.76 8.64 -6.73
N LEU A 14 14.15 7.67 -7.56
CA LEU A 14 13.21 6.97 -8.42
C LEU A 14 12.17 6.20 -7.62
N GLU A 15 12.60 5.47 -6.59
CA GLU A 15 11.70 4.74 -5.72
C GLU A 15 10.69 5.66 -5.03
N THR A 16 11.15 6.82 -4.55
CA THR A 16 10.27 7.80 -3.92
C THR A 16 9.22 8.31 -4.90
N ARG A 17 9.64 8.61 -6.12
CA ARG A 17 8.73 9.11 -7.17
C ARG A 17 7.70 8.06 -7.55
N VAL A 18 8.14 6.83 -7.79
CA VAL A 18 7.25 5.71 -8.12
C VAL A 18 6.30 5.43 -6.96
N GLY A 19 6.81 5.47 -5.72
CA GLY A 19 6.00 5.28 -4.52
C GLY A 19 4.88 6.29 -4.41
N ARG A 20 5.14 7.57 -4.72
CA ARG A 20 4.09 8.61 -4.72
C ARG A 20 3.03 8.35 -5.77
N GLN A 21 3.44 7.95 -6.96
CA GLN A 21 2.51 7.64 -8.04
C GLN A 21 1.63 6.44 -7.69
N VAL A 22 2.23 5.40 -7.13
CA VAL A 22 1.52 4.19 -6.71
C VAL A 22 0.55 4.52 -5.58
N TYR A 23 0.97 5.33 -4.62
CA TYR A 23 0.11 5.75 -3.51
C TYR A 23 -1.11 6.51 -4.03
N GLY A 24 -0.91 7.51 -4.90
CA GLY A 24 -2.00 8.27 -5.47
C GLY A 24 -2.97 7.43 -6.28
N ALA A 25 -2.45 6.52 -7.08
CA ALA A 25 -3.28 5.59 -7.87
C ALA A 25 -4.10 4.67 -6.95
N THR A 26 -3.49 4.19 -5.88
CA THR A 26 -4.17 3.32 -4.91
C THR A 26 -5.31 4.06 -4.22
N VAL A 27 -5.08 5.31 -3.81
CA VAL A 27 -6.12 6.15 -3.20
C VAL A 27 -7.31 6.28 -4.15
N GLN A 28 -7.05 6.56 -5.42
CA GLN A 28 -8.12 6.71 -6.42
C GLN A 28 -8.88 5.41 -6.66
N LEU A 29 -8.15 4.31 -6.78
CA LEU A 29 -8.77 3.00 -7.03
C LEU A 29 -9.67 2.57 -5.88
N LEU A 30 -9.24 2.81 -4.64
CA LEU A 30 -10.02 2.43 -3.46
C LEU A 30 -11.14 3.43 -3.16
N GLY A 31 -11.10 4.62 -3.74
CA GLY A 31 -12.10 5.66 -3.49
C GLY A 31 -12.15 6.11 -2.05
N VAL A 32 -10.99 6.19 -1.39
CA VAL A 32 -10.90 6.51 0.04
C VAL A 32 -10.37 7.92 0.25
N ASP A 33 -10.64 8.45 1.44
CA ASP A 33 -10.15 9.77 1.88
C ASP A 33 -8.82 9.58 2.61
N ASP A 34 -7.71 9.92 1.95
CA ASP A 34 -6.38 9.79 2.54
C ASP A 34 -6.05 10.88 3.55
N GLN A 35 -6.91 11.87 3.71
CA GLN A 35 -6.79 12.85 4.80
C GLN A 35 -7.18 12.23 6.15
N ASN A 36 -7.95 11.16 6.13
CA ASN A 36 -8.28 10.42 7.35
C ASN A 36 -7.03 9.70 7.84
N PRO A 37 -6.52 10.00 9.06
CA PRO A 37 -5.28 9.39 9.54
C PRO A 37 -5.35 7.87 9.72
N GLY A 38 -6.55 7.30 9.86
CA GLY A 38 -6.71 5.85 9.94
C GLY A 38 -6.55 5.15 8.58
N VAL A 39 -6.67 5.88 7.48
CA VAL A 39 -6.61 5.32 6.12
C VAL A 39 -5.18 5.21 5.62
N ARG A 40 -4.31 6.18 5.91
CA ARG A 40 -2.96 6.23 5.35
C ARG A 40 -2.12 4.98 5.65
N PRO A 41 -2.06 4.50 6.91
CA PRO A 41 -1.30 3.28 7.18
C PRO A 41 -1.84 2.06 6.45
N LEU A 42 -3.16 1.99 6.26
CA LEU A 42 -3.77 0.88 5.53
C LEU A 42 -3.36 0.86 4.06
N ILE A 43 -3.32 2.03 3.43
CA ILE A 43 -2.87 2.15 2.04
C ILE A 43 -1.40 1.77 1.93
N GLN A 44 -0.57 2.26 2.84
CA GLN A 44 0.86 1.98 2.82
C GLN A 44 1.13 0.49 3.03
N ALA A 45 0.44 -0.15 3.97
CA ALA A 45 0.57 -1.58 4.20
C ALA A 45 0.15 -2.39 2.97
N THR A 46 -0.91 -1.97 2.30
CA THR A 46 -1.40 -2.63 1.09
C THR A 46 -0.36 -2.56 -0.03
N ILE A 47 0.25 -1.40 -0.22
CA ILE A 47 1.30 -1.22 -1.22
C ILE A 47 2.52 -2.08 -0.89
N ASP A 48 2.94 -2.10 0.36
CA ASP A 48 4.10 -2.88 0.78
C ASP A 48 3.85 -4.38 0.61
N MET A 49 2.65 -4.83 0.92
CA MET A 49 2.25 -6.22 0.68
C MET A 49 2.28 -6.56 -0.81
N ALA A 50 1.73 -5.68 -1.65
CA ALA A 50 1.71 -5.89 -3.09
C ALA A 50 3.14 -5.98 -3.66
N ARG A 51 4.04 -5.14 -3.18
CA ARG A 51 5.46 -5.20 -3.55
C ARG A 51 6.08 -6.54 -3.18
N GLY A 52 5.85 -6.99 -1.94
CA GLY A 52 6.39 -8.26 -1.46
C GLY A 52 5.87 -9.43 -2.28
N LEU A 53 4.58 -9.46 -2.56
CA LEU A 53 3.98 -10.52 -3.38
C LEU A 53 4.50 -10.47 -4.82
N GLY A 54 4.70 -9.27 -5.37
CA GLY A 54 5.26 -9.11 -6.70
C GLY A 54 6.69 -9.62 -6.81
N LEU A 55 7.52 -9.32 -5.80
CA LEU A 55 8.88 -9.84 -5.75
C LEU A 55 8.91 -11.36 -5.62
N ALA A 56 8.04 -11.92 -4.79
CA ALA A 56 7.94 -13.37 -4.64
C ALA A 56 7.58 -14.04 -5.97
N ASN A 57 6.69 -13.41 -6.74
CA ASN A 57 6.29 -13.94 -8.04
C ASN A 57 7.45 -13.93 -9.07
N LEU A 58 8.38 -12.99 -8.95
CA LEU A 58 9.55 -12.97 -9.82
C LEU A 58 10.48 -14.16 -9.58
N LEU A 59 10.44 -14.73 -8.38
CA LEU A 59 11.26 -15.88 -8.02
C LEU A 59 10.64 -17.21 -8.42
N GLY A 60 9.35 -17.22 -8.76
CA GLY A 60 8.63 -18.42 -9.18
C GLY A 60 7.15 -18.17 -9.34
N ASP A 61 6.42 -19.17 -9.84
CA ASP A 61 4.96 -19.06 -9.95
C ASP A 61 4.34 -19.29 -8.58
N ASP A 62 3.80 -18.23 -8.03
CA ASP A 62 3.35 -18.17 -6.65
C ASP A 62 1.83 -17.90 -6.55
N ARG A 63 1.13 -18.07 -7.66
CA ARG A 63 -0.29 -17.68 -7.74
C ARG A 63 -1.18 -18.41 -6.74
N GLN A 64 -0.95 -19.72 -6.57
CA GLN A 64 -1.77 -20.50 -5.64
C GLN A 64 -1.58 -20.06 -4.20
N ARG A 65 -0.36 -19.70 -3.82
CA ARG A 65 -0.08 -19.21 -2.48
C ARG A 65 -0.63 -17.80 -2.27
N ARG A 66 -0.55 -16.96 -3.31
CA ARG A 66 -0.97 -15.55 -3.23
C ARG A 66 -2.48 -15.37 -3.14
N ALA A 67 -3.24 -16.20 -3.83
CA ALA A 67 -4.68 -16.01 -3.94
C ALA A 67 -5.38 -15.96 -2.58
N PRO A 68 -5.16 -16.89 -1.65
CA PRO A 68 -5.80 -16.78 -0.33
C PRO A 68 -5.28 -15.63 0.51
N ILE A 69 -4.01 -15.23 0.35
CA ILE A 69 -3.45 -14.08 1.04
C ILE A 69 -4.15 -12.81 0.58
N ILE A 70 -4.31 -12.64 -0.73
CA ILE A 70 -4.97 -11.46 -1.30
C ILE A 70 -6.43 -11.42 -0.89
N ALA A 71 -7.13 -12.56 -0.93
CA ALA A 71 -8.53 -12.63 -0.54
C ALA A 71 -8.72 -12.23 0.93
N GLN A 72 -7.90 -12.78 1.81
CA GLN A 72 -8.00 -12.47 3.23
C GLN A 72 -7.64 -11.01 3.52
N TRP A 73 -6.59 -10.49 2.88
CA TRP A 73 -6.22 -9.09 3.05
C TRP A 73 -7.31 -8.16 2.55
N SER A 74 -7.95 -8.50 1.43
CA SER A 74 -9.03 -7.69 0.88
C SER A 74 -10.19 -7.57 1.86
N GLU A 75 -10.56 -8.65 2.54
CA GLU A 75 -11.61 -8.62 3.56
C GLU A 75 -11.21 -7.77 4.76
N LEU A 76 -9.99 -7.95 5.25
CA LEU A 76 -9.48 -7.19 6.39
C LEU A 76 -9.40 -5.69 6.06
N LEU A 77 -8.92 -5.37 4.86
CA LEU A 77 -8.78 -3.99 4.40
C LEU A 77 -10.14 -3.33 4.28
N ASP A 78 -11.11 -4.01 3.66
CA ASP A 78 -12.46 -3.47 3.48
C ASP A 78 -13.09 -3.16 4.84
N GLY A 79 -13.00 -4.07 5.79
CA GLY A 79 -13.51 -3.85 7.14
C GLY A 79 -12.80 -2.71 7.86
N ALA A 80 -11.47 -2.62 7.72
CA ALA A 80 -10.70 -1.56 8.36
C ALA A 80 -11.01 -0.20 7.77
N LEU A 81 -11.19 -0.11 6.44
CA LEU A 81 -11.55 1.14 5.78
C LEU A 81 -12.94 1.60 6.17
N ARG A 82 -13.89 0.68 6.32
CA ARG A 82 -15.23 1.02 6.81
C ARG A 82 -15.18 1.57 8.22
N ARG A 83 -14.43 0.93 9.11
CA ARG A 83 -14.28 1.39 10.49
C ARG A 83 -13.65 2.78 10.56
N ALA A 84 -12.64 3.04 9.72
CA ALA A 84 -12.00 4.34 9.66
C ALA A 84 -12.97 5.42 9.19
N ALA A 85 -13.77 5.12 8.16
CA ALA A 85 -14.77 6.04 7.64
C ALA A 85 -15.85 6.32 8.69
N ASP A 86 -16.35 5.29 9.38
CA ASP A 86 -17.37 5.45 10.42
C ASP A 86 -16.84 6.24 11.59
N HIS A 87 -15.62 5.99 12.00
CA HIS A 87 -14.96 6.71 13.09
C HIS A 87 -14.81 8.18 12.76
N GLY A 88 -14.45 8.50 11.51
CA GLY A 88 -14.33 9.88 11.04
C GLY A 88 -15.68 10.59 10.97
N ARG A 89 -16.76 9.84 10.70
CA ARG A 89 -18.12 10.39 10.63
C ARG A 89 -18.74 10.60 11.99
N ASN A 90 -18.51 9.68 12.91
CA ASN A 90 -19.09 9.67 14.25
C ASN A 90 -17.98 9.59 15.28
N PRO A 91 -17.29 10.71 15.56
CA PRO A 91 -16.21 10.69 16.55
C PRO A 91 -16.75 10.30 17.92
N PRO A 92 -15.94 9.59 18.73
CA PRO A 92 -16.42 9.07 20.01
C PRO A 92 -16.85 10.13 21.02
N ASP A 93 -16.44 11.37 20.82
CA ASP A 93 -16.77 12.47 21.72
C ASP A 93 -18.07 13.19 21.37
N ALA A 94 -18.72 12.79 20.29
CA ALA A 94 -19.94 13.45 19.82
C ALA A 94 -21.16 13.06 20.62
#